data_6d4985c7bb58a05c44e02f2508f250e7
#
_entry.id   6d4985c7bb58a05c44e02f2508f250e7
#
_cell.length_a   1.000
_cell.length_b   1.000
_cell.length_c   1.000
_cell.angle_alpha   90.00
_cell.angle_beta   90.00
_cell.angle_gamma   90.00
#
_symmetry.space_group_name_H-M   'P 1'
#
loop_
_entity.id
_entity.type
_entity.pdbx_description
1 polymer ?
#
loop_
_entity_poly.entity_id
_entity_poly.type
_entity_poly.pdbx_seq_one_letter_code
_entity_poly.pdbx_strand_id
1 'polypeptide(L)'
;ASVMGANVWWLAITLIVLQTTRHVTDYDFARIQRLREAELPHVDIRQRSDGRQGARGGLAGAMQASARINRRSAVRWVKKVVHMPIGERWLLLSVLAVLVGPAWALGGLLIAGSIALAYVLAGRIARTLTWSGTTPGDGAWVLRAQLDAGPLAAGLARAIPALQPGMQGRFAWSGPALLRAFELGAIALLITRGSSDLQPLAFWLLFVIAYHHYDTLYRSLQGAMPPRWLTWLGFGWDGRIIXX
;
A
#
# COMPACT_ATOMS: atom_id res chain seq x y z
N ALA A 1 -10.94 -11.00 31.63
CA ALA A 1 -10.09 -10.98 30.45
C ALA A 1 -8.83 -10.18 30.75
N SER A 2 -7.69 -10.79 30.60
CA SER A 2 -6.43 -10.17 30.96
C SER A 2 -6.09 -9.00 30.01
N VAL A 3 -5.46 -7.99 30.53
CA VAL A 3 -4.95 -6.83 29.75
C VAL A 3 -4.11 -7.29 28.54
N MET A 4 -3.48 -8.47 28.64
CA MET A 4 -2.70 -9.06 27.55
C MET A 4 -3.55 -9.48 26.33
N GLY A 5 -4.79 -9.96 26.57
CA GLY A 5 -5.68 -10.38 25.48
C GLY A 5 -6.13 -9.22 24.59
N ALA A 6 -6.50 -8.11 25.19
CA ALA A 6 -6.92 -6.91 24.46
C ALA A 6 -5.80 -6.36 23.57
N ASN A 7 -4.56 -6.36 24.07
CA ASN A 7 -3.40 -5.86 23.33
C ASN A 7 -3.08 -6.71 22.08
N VAL A 8 -3.30 -8.01 22.14
CA VAL A 8 -3.05 -8.92 21.00
C VAL A 8 -4.00 -8.61 19.84
N TRP A 9 -5.29 -8.38 20.13
CA TRP A 9 -6.26 -8.04 19.08
C TRP A 9 -5.93 -6.69 18.42
N TRP A 10 -5.54 -5.69 19.23
CA TRP A 10 -5.13 -4.38 18.68
C TRP A 10 -3.92 -4.49 17.77
N LEU A 11 -2.93 -5.31 18.16
CA LEU A 11 -1.75 -5.56 17.33
C LEU A 11 -2.15 -6.23 16.00
N ALA A 12 -3.04 -7.24 16.06
CA ALA A 12 -3.50 -7.95 14.87
C ALA A 12 -4.30 -7.02 13.94
N ILE A 13 -5.19 -6.20 14.49
CA ILE A 13 -5.99 -5.20 13.75
C ILE A 13 -5.05 -4.20 13.06
N THR A 14 -4.10 -3.63 13.80
CA THR A 14 -3.15 -2.65 13.25
C THR A 14 -2.30 -3.28 12.14
N LEU A 15 -1.93 -4.55 12.28
CA LEU A 15 -1.18 -5.27 11.25
C LEU A 15 -2.00 -5.47 9.96
N ILE A 16 -3.32 -5.73 10.06
CA ILE A 16 -4.17 -5.81 8.87
C ILE A 16 -4.15 -4.46 8.13
N VAL A 17 -4.35 -3.35 8.86
CA VAL A 17 -4.33 -2.00 8.26
C VAL A 17 -2.98 -1.73 7.58
N LEU A 18 -1.88 -1.97 8.31
CA LEU A 18 -0.51 -1.76 7.82
C LEU A 18 -0.24 -2.59 6.56
N GLN A 19 -0.56 -3.88 6.62
CA GLN A 19 -0.24 -4.82 5.53
C GLN A 19 -1.08 -4.53 4.29
N THR A 20 -2.38 -4.23 4.45
CA THR A 20 -3.25 -3.88 3.33
C THR A 20 -2.77 -2.59 2.65
N THR A 21 -2.49 -1.55 3.45
CA THR A 21 -1.98 -0.27 2.94
C THR A 21 -0.66 -0.47 2.18
N ARG A 22 0.26 -1.22 2.77
CA ARG A 22 1.56 -1.53 2.15
C ARG A 22 1.37 -2.27 0.82
N HIS A 23 0.52 -3.30 0.80
CA HIS A 23 0.29 -4.13 -0.38
C HIS A 23 -0.28 -3.30 -1.54
N VAL A 24 -1.34 -2.51 -1.29
CA VAL A 24 -1.91 -1.62 -2.30
C VAL A 24 -0.86 -0.64 -2.82
N THR A 25 -0.10 -0.02 -1.90
CA THR A 25 0.99 0.90 -2.24
C THR A 25 2.03 0.23 -3.16
N ASP A 26 2.42 -1.01 -2.84
CA ASP A 26 3.46 -1.75 -3.59
C ASP A 26 3.02 -1.98 -5.04
N TYR A 27 1.80 -2.46 -5.23
CA TYR A 27 1.27 -2.79 -6.55
C TYR A 27 0.97 -1.56 -7.39
N ASP A 28 0.33 -0.54 -6.81
CA ASP A 28 -0.02 0.69 -7.52
C ASP A 28 1.23 1.43 -7.99
N PHE A 29 2.22 1.59 -7.11
CA PHE A 29 3.48 2.24 -7.50
C PHE A 29 4.18 1.46 -8.62
N ALA A 30 4.29 0.14 -8.48
CA ALA A 30 4.94 -0.71 -9.48
C ALA A 30 4.20 -0.66 -10.83
N ARG A 31 2.86 -0.62 -10.81
CA ARG A 31 2.04 -0.52 -12.01
C ARG A 31 2.28 0.82 -12.73
N ILE A 32 2.17 1.93 -11.99
CA ILE A 32 2.36 3.27 -12.58
C ILE A 32 3.79 3.42 -13.10
N GLN A 33 4.78 2.91 -12.37
CA GLN A 33 6.16 2.95 -12.81
C GLN A 33 6.35 2.21 -14.14
N ARG A 34 5.81 0.99 -14.27
CA ARG A 34 5.90 0.21 -15.52
C ARG A 34 5.23 0.93 -16.70
N LEU A 35 4.04 1.52 -16.48
CA LEU A 35 3.34 2.27 -17.53
C LEU A 35 4.15 3.48 -17.98
N ARG A 36 4.74 4.22 -17.04
CA ARG A 36 5.62 5.36 -17.38
C ARG A 36 6.87 4.92 -18.14
N GLU A 37 7.46 3.81 -17.75
CA GLU A 37 8.65 3.26 -18.43
C GLU A 37 8.29 2.83 -19.87
N ALA A 38 7.09 2.29 -20.09
CA ALA A 38 6.60 1.89 -21.40
C ALA A 38 6.30 3.09 -22.32
N GLU A 39 5.88 4.24 -21.74
CA GLU A 39 5.64 5.47 -22.52
C GLU A 39 6.92 6.19 -22.94
N LEU A 40 8.04 5.93 -22.27
CA LEU A 40 9.30 6.54 -22.65
C LEU A 40 9.74 5.98 -24.01
N PRO A 41 10.06 6.84 -25.00
CA PRO A 41 10.53 6.33 -26.28
C PRO A 41 11.75 5.46 -26.05
N HIS A 42 11.83 4.33 -26.75
CA HIS A 42 13.00 3.45 -26.76
C HIS A 42 14.17 4.24 -27.36
N VAL A 43 14.83 5.04 -26.52
CA VAL A 43 16.06 5.72 -26.92
C VAL A 43 17.14 4.64 -27.01
N ASP A 44 17.59 4.38 -28.20
CA ASP A 44 18.69 3.46 -28.47
C ASP A 44 19.86 3.83 -27.53
N ILE A 45 20.27 2.88 -26.71
CA ILE A 45 21.32 3.07 -25.71
C ILE A 45 22.61 3.60 -26.35
N ARG A 46 22.80 3.34 -27.65
CA ARG A 46 23.97 3.82 -28.42
C ARG A 46 23.99 5.34 -28.61
N GLN A 47 22.83 6.00 -28.72
CA GLN A 47 22.74 7.47 -28.86
C GLN A 47 22.92 8.22 -27.53
N ARG A 48 22.81 7.49 -26.41
CA ARG A 48 22.91 8.12 -25.08
C ARG A 48 24.34 8.43 -24.65
N SER A 49 25.35 7.85 -25.34
CA SER A 49 26.74 8.05 -24.96
C SER A 49 27.31 9.42 -25.34
N ASP A 50 26.78 10.08 -26.38
CA ASP A 50 27.39 11.29 -26.92
C ASP A 50 26.80 12.61 -26.42
N GLY A 51 25.58 12.61 -25.82
CA GLY A 51 24.87 13.86 -25.49
C GLY A 51 24.81 14.28 -24.04
N ARG A 52 25.33 13.50 -23.11
CA ARG A 52 25.03 13.71 -21.67
C ARG A 52 26.25 13.86 -20.77
N GLN A 53 27.23 14.63 -21.19
CA GLN A 53 28.34 14.93 -20.26
C GLN A 53 28.02 16.01 -19.22
N GLY A 54 27.00 16.85 -19.44
CA GLY A 54 26.70 17.98 -18.55
C GLY A 54 25.79 17.70 -17.33
N ALA A 55 24.86 16.72 -17.44
CA ALA A 55 23.88 16.45 -16.37
C ALA A 55 24.26 15.28 -15.46
N ARG A 56 25.47 14.74 -15.65
CA ARG A 56 25.90 13.49 -14.97
C ARG A 56 26.35 13.67 -13.52
N GLY A 57 26.56 14.90 -13.06
CA GLY A 57 27.15 15.12 -11.72
C GLY A 57 26.24 14.71 -10.57
N GLY A 58 24.96 15.10 -10.62
CA GLY A 58 24.02 14.87 -9.53
C GLY A 58 23.48 13.45 -9.46
N LEU A 59 23.00 12.92 -10.59
CA LEU A 59 22.35 11.60 -10.62
C LEU A 59 23.38 10.46 -10.55
N ALA A 60 24.52 10.61 -11.21
CA ALA A 60 25.61 9.64 -11.14
C ALA A 60 26.22 9.61 -9.72
N GLY A 61 26.34 10.78 -9.08
CA GLY A 61 26.76 10.86 -7.67
C GLY A 61 25.78 10.16 -6.73
N ALA A 62 24.47 10.38 -6.93
CA ALA A 62 23.42 9.71 -6.14
C ALA A 62 23.43 8.19 -6.39
N MET A 63 23.61 7.75 -7.64
CA MET A 63 23.70 6.33 -7.97
C MET A 63 24.97 5.69 -7.40
N GLN A 64 26.10 6.40 -7.42
CA GLN A 64 27.35 5.93 -6.83
C GLN A 64 27.27 5.89 -5.30
N ALA A 65 26.64 6.90 -4.67
CA ALA A 65 26.40 6.92 -3.23
C ALA A 65 25.48 5.75 -2.84
N SER A 66 24.41 5.51 -3.61
CA SER A 66 23.52 4.36 -3.41
C SER A 66 24.25 3.03 -3.57
N ALA A 67 25.14 2.92 -4.57
CA ALA A 67 25.95 1.73 -4.79
C ALA A 67 26.97 1.51 -3.66
N ARG A 68 27.58 2.60 -3.14
CA ARG A 68 28.50 2.52 -1.98
C ARG A 68 27.76 2.08 -0.71
N ILE A 69 26.56 2.65 -0.46
CA ILE A 69 25.71 2.26 0.66
C ILE A 69 25.30 0.78 0.52
N ASN A 70 24.97 0.36 -0.71
CA ASN A 70 24.55 -1.01 -0.99
C ASN A 70 25.69 -2.04 -0.82
N ARG A 71 26.94 -1.61 -0.88
CA ARG A 71 28.12 -2.47 -0.64
C ARG A 71 28.35 -2.79 0.83
N ARG A 72 27.79 -2.01 1.74
CA ARG A 72 27.85 -2.32 3.19
C ARG A 72 27.04 -3.59 3.47
N SER A 73 27.69 -4.58 4.07
CA SER A 73 27.04 -5.88 4.34
C SER A 73 25.77 -5.73 5.18
N ALA A 74 25.75 -4.79 6.13
CA ALA A 74 24.59 -4.50 6.97
C ALA A 74 23.37 -4.07 6.12
N VAL A 75 23.57 -3.19 5.12
CA VAL A 75 22.48 -2.72 4.25
C VAL A 75 21.94 -3.87 3.39
N ARG A 76 22.82 -4.76 2.92
CA ARG A 76 22.39 -5.95 2.18
C ARG A 76 21.57 -6.88 3.06
N TRP A 77 21.98 -7.06 4.32
CA TRP A 77 21.22 -7.86 5.28
C TRP A 77 19.85 -7.25 5.57
N VAL A 78 19.79 -5.93 5.83
CA VAL A 78 18.52 -5.21 6.05
C VAL A 78 17.60 -5.36 4.82
N LYS A 79 18.12 -5.19 3.61
CA LYS A 79 17.35 -5.39 2.38
C LYS A 79 16.83 -6.84 2.26
N LYS A 80 17.65 -7.82 2.62
CA LYS A 80 17.26 -9.23 2.59
C LYS A 80 16.16 -9.52 3.60
N VAL A 81 16.26 -8.97 4.81
CA VAL A 81 15.23 -9.09 5.85
C VAL A 81 13.93 -8.40 5.44
N VAL A 82 14.00 -7.19 4.86
CA VAL A 82 12.82 -6.45 4.37
C VAL A 82 12.13 -7.20 3.22
N HIS A 83 12.92 -7.88 2.35
CA HIS A 83 12.40 -8.64 1.21
C HIS A 83 12.27 -10.14 1.51
N MET A 84 12.26 -10.51 2.80
CA MET A 84 12.15 -11.90 3.23
C MET A 84 10.95 -12.60 2.55
N PRO A 85 11.16 -13.76 1.92
CA PRO A 85 10.07 -14.52 1.31
C PRO A 85 8.95 -14.85 2.30
N ILE A 86 7.75 -15.04 1.79
CA ILE A 86 6.55 -15.27 2.61
C ILE A 86 6.75 -16.46 3.56
N GLY A 87 7.33 -17.54 3.07
CA GLY A 87 7.58 -18.73 3.89
C GLY A 87 8.51 -18.47 5.08
N GLU A 88 9.58 -17.71 4.87
CA GLU A 88 10.53 -17.35 5.94
C GLU A 88 9.86 -16.45 7.00
N ARG A 89 8.97 -15.55 6.57
CA ARG A 89 8.20 -14.70 7.50
C ARG A 89 7.28 -15.55 8.38
N TRP A 90 6.56 -16.51 7.77
CA TRP A 90 5.66 -17.39 8.51
C TRP A 90 6.43 -18.26 9.50
N LEU A 91 7.57 -18.81 9.08
CA LEU A 91 8.43 -19.60 9.97
C LEU A 91 8.92 -18.75 11.15
N LEU A 92 9.44 -17.54 10.86
CA LEU A 92 9.92 -16.64 11.91
C LEU A 92 8.80 -16.27 12.89
N LEU A 93 7.61 -15.92 12.37
CA LEU A 93 6.44 -15.61 13.20
C LEU A 93 6.04 -16.79 14.08
N SER A 94 6.00 -18.01 13.52
CA SER A 94 5.62 -19.22 14.26
C SER A 94 6.62 -19.50 15.37
N VAL A 95 7.92 -19.42 15.06
CA VAL A 95 8.99 -19.64 16.04
C VAL A 95 8.92 -18.57 17.15
N LEU A 96 8.79 -17.30 16.78
CA LEU A 96 8.69 -16.20 17.77
C LEU A 96 7.44 -16.33 18.63
N ALA A 97 6.30 -16.70 18.03
CA ALA A 97 5.05 -16.87 18.80
C ALA A 97 5.16 -17.97 19.84
N VAL A 98 5.90 -19.04 19.53
CA VAL A 98 6.14 -20.14 20.46
C VAL A 98 7.16 -19.75 21.56
N LEU A 99 8.25 -19.08 21.17
CA LEU A 99 9.35 -18.77 22.09
C LEU A 99 9.06 -17.60 23.03
N VAL A 100 8.45 -16.52 22.49
CA VAL A 100 8.27 -15.26 23.25
C VAL A 100 6.81 -14.87 23.43
N GLY A 101 5.91 -15.60 22.80
CA GLY A 101 4.48 -15.36 22.87
C GLY A 101 3.94 -14.50 21.70
N PRO A 102 2.63 -14.64 21.40
CA PRO A 102 2.04 -14.01 20.22
C PRO A 102 2.07 -12.48 20.26
N ALA A 103 1.92 -11.86 21.42
CA ALA A 103 1.93 -10.41 21.54
C ALA A 103 3.29 -9.82 21.11
N TRP A 104 4.38 -10.43 21.56
CA TRP A 104 5.74 -9.99 21.19
C TRP A 104 6.04 -10.24 19.71
N ALA A 105 5.58 -11.38 19.19
CA ALA A 105 5.75 -11.70 17.76
C ALA A 105 4.99 -10.67 16.86
N LEU A 106 3.74 -10.37 17.18
CA LEU A 106 2.94 -9.38 16.44
C LEU A 106 3.51 -7.97 16.59
N GLY A 107 3.93 -7.59 17.81
CA GLY A 107 4.58 -6.30 18.08
C GLY A 107 5.86 -6.11 17.28
N GLY A 108 6.72 -7.13 17.27
CA GLY A 108 7.94 -7.13 16.48
C GLY A 108 7.67 -7.00 14.98
N LEU A 109 6.66 -7.74 14.50
CA LEU A 109 6.25 -7.65 13.09
C LEU A 109 5.70 -6.27 12.74
N LEU A 110 4.93 -5.66 13.65
CA LEU A 110 4.38 -4.31 13.46
C LEU A 110 5.50 -3.28 13.36
N ILE A 111 6.47 -3.34 14.28
CA ILE A 111 7.62 -2.42 14.27
C ILE A 111 8.43 -2.60 12.96
N ALA A 112 8.80 -3.84 12.65
CA ALA A 112 9.59 -4.14 11.44
C ALA A 112 8.82 -3.74 10.17
N GLY A 113 7.51 -4.03 10.13
CA GLY A 113 6.64 -3.67 9.00
C GLY A 113 6.52 -2.16 8.82
N SER A 114 6.40 -1.42 9.91
CA SER A 114 6.32 0.06 9.88
C SER A 114 7.62 0.67 9.38
N ILE A 115 8.76 0.18 9.87
CA ILE A 115 10.09 0.64 9.40
C ILE A 115 10.24 0.34 7.91
N ALA A 116 9.87 -0.88 7.49
CA ALA A 116 9.94 -1.28 6.08
C ALA A 116 9.04 -0.41 5.20
N LEU A 117 7.80 -0.13 5.65
CA LEU A 117 6.86 0.74 4.92
C LEU A 117 7.43 2.15 4.80
N ALA A 118 7.93 2.74 5.90
CA ALA A 118 8.52 4.08 5.90
C ALA A 118 9.71 4.17 4.93
N TYR A 119 10.60 3.18 4.96
CA TYR A 119 11.75 3.10 4.06
C TYR A 119 11.31 3.04 2.58
N VAL A 120 10.35 2.17 2.27
CA VAL A 120 9.85 1.99 0.91
C VAL A 120 9.14 3.26 0.42
N LEU A 121 8.28 3.86 1.28
CA LEU A 121 7.58 5.11 0.94
C LEU A 121 8.56 6.25 0.66
N ALA A 122 9.60 6.40 1.49
CA ALA A 122 10.62 7.44 1.28
C ALA A 122 11.28 7.28 -0.10
N GLY A 123 11.65 6.05 -0.48
CA GLY A 123 12.23 5.75 -1.79
C GLY A 123 11.27 6.04 -2.95
N ARG A 124 9.99 5.71 -2.78
CA ARG A 124 8.96 5.96 -3.80
C ARG A 124 8.67 7.45 -3.96
N ILE A 125 8.55 8.17 -2.85
CA ILE A 125 8.34 9.62 -2.87
C ILE A 125 9.53 10.29 -3.58
N ALA A 126 10.76 9.93 -3.21
CA ALA A 126 11.97 10.47 -3.86
C ALA A 126 11.95 10.20 -5.37
N ARG A 127 11.57 8.99 -5.78
CA ARG A 127 11.45 8.64 -7.21
C ARG A 127 10.31 9.42 -7.89
N THR A 128 9.16 9.54 -7.23
CA THR A 128 8.00 10.28 -7.76
C THR A 128 8.35 11.75 -7.99
N LEU A 129 9.18 12.34 -7.13
CA LEU A 129 9.61 13.74 -7.29
C LEU A 129 10.43 13.96 -8.56
N THR A 130 11.08 12.91 -9.07
CA THR A 130 11.81 13.00 -10.36
C THR A 130 10.92 12.77 -11.59
N TRP A 131 9.66 12.38 -11.39
CA TRP A 131 8.73 12.14 -12.50
C TRP A 131 8.25 13.47 -13.09
N SER A 132 8.24 13.56 -14.42
CA SER A 132 7.60 14.64 -15.17
C SER A 132 6.26 14.15 -15.75
N GLY A 133 5.33 15.08 -15.95
CA GLY A 133 4.04 14.77 -16.55
C GLY A 133 3.05 14.12 -15.58
N THR A 134 1.92 13.73 -16.14
CA THR A 134 0.79 13.14 -15.43
C THR A 134 0.88 11.61 -15.39
N THR A 135 0.04 10.97 -14.59
CA THR A 135 -0.12 9.53 -14.58
C THR A 135 -0.71 9.07 -15.93
N PRO A 136 -0.15 8.05 -16.58
CA PRO A 136 -0.72 7.51 -17.83
C PRO A 136 -2.21 7.17 -17.70
N GLY A 137 -2.96 7.33 -18.79
CA GLY A 137 -4.40 7.10 -18.80
C GLY A 137 -4.81 5.73 -18.28
N ASP A 138 -4.11 4.68 -18.70
CA ASP A 138 -4.35 3.31 -18.24
C ASP A 138 -4.07 3.16 -16.73
N GLY A 139 -3.07 3.88 -16.23
CA GLY A 139 -2.78 3.91 -14.80
C GLY A 139 -3.88 4.61 -14.01
N ALA A 140 -4.37 5.74 -14.50
CA ALA A 140 -5.47 6.47 -13.86
C ALA A 140 -6.75 5.63 -13.80
N TRP A 141 -7.01 4.82 -14.84
CA TRP A 141 -8.16 3.90 -14.85
C TRP A 141 -8.02 2.83 -13.75
N VAL A 142 -6.86 2.19 -13.67
CA VAL A 142 -6.60 1.16 -12.65
C VAL A 142 -6.78 1.72 -11.22
N LEU A 143 -6.24 2.92 -10.98
CA LEU A 143 -6.37 3.55 -9.67
C LEU A 143 -7.83 3.89 -9.34
N ARG A 144 -8.58 4.40 -10.33
CA ARG A 144 -10.02 4.67 -10.14
C ARG A 144 -10.83 3.43 -9.85
N ALA A 145 -10.50 2.30 -10.52
CA ALA A 145 -11.17 1.02 -10.29
C ALA A 145 -11.04 0.56 -8.83
N GLN A 146 -9.95 0.95 -8.17
CA GLN A 146 -9.67 0.57 -6.79
C GLN A 146 -10.32 1.49 -5.74
N LEU A 147 -10.94 2.62 -6.14
CA LEU A 147 -11.54 3.53 -5.15
C LEU A 147 -12.74 2.90 -4.44
N ASP A 148 -13.45 1.98 -5.11
CA ASP A 148 -14.58 1.24 -4.51
C ASP A 148 -15.58 2.22 -3.83
N ALA A 149 -15.93 3.30 -4.56
CA ALA A 149 -16.82 4.33 -4.04
C ALA A 149 -18.25 3.80 -3.95
N GLY A 150 -18.84 3.92 -2.79
CA GLY A 150 -20.23 3.55 -2.56
C GLY A 150 -21.19 4.65 -3.00
N PRO A 151 -22.49 4.47 -2.69
CA PRO A 151 -23.53 5.37 -3.20
C PRO A 151 -23.38 6.82 -2.75
N LEU A 152 -22.92 7.07 -1.52
CA LEU A 152 -22.76 8.43 -1.01
C LEU A 152 -21.56 9.13 -1.67
N ALA A 153 -20.41 8.47 -1.71
CA ALA A 153 -19.20 9.01 -2.35
C ALA A 153 -19.44 9.25 -3.84
N ALA A 154 -20.11 8.32 -4.52
CA ALA A 154 -20.45 8.44 -5.94
C ALA A 154 -21.47 9.57 -6.19
N GLY A 155 -22.48 9.71 -5.32
CA GLY A 155 -23.47 10.79 -5.38
C GLY A 155 -22.82 12.15 -5.18
N LEU A 156 -21.97 12.26 -4.17
CA LEU A 156 -21.27 13.50 -3.85
C LEU A 156 -20.32 13.92 -5.00
N ALA A 157 -19.61 12.95 -5.58
CA ALA A 157 -18.72 13.21 -6.72
C ALA A 157 -19.48 13.68 -7.97
N ARG A 158 -20.73 13.22 -8.16
CA ARG A 158 -21.59 13.71 -9.24
C ARG A 158 -22.07 15.13 -8.97
N ALA A 159 -22.49 15.41 -7.73
CA ALA A 159 -23.00 16.72 -7.33
C ALA A 159 -21.91 17.79 -7.31
N ILE A 160 -20.70 17.43 -6.93
CA ILE A 160 -19.56 18.33 -6.82
C ILE A 160 -18.38 17.74 -7.60
N PRO A 161 -18.27 18.05 -8.92
CA PRO A 161 -17.20 17.47 -9.75
C PRO A 161 -15.78 17.75 -9.23
N ALA A 162 -15.59 18.85 -8.48
CA ALA A 162 -14.30 19.16 -7.85
C ALA A 162 -13.83 18.08 -6.85
N LEU A 163 -14.76 17.28 -6.33
CA LEU A 163 -14.44 16.17 -5.40
C LEU A 163 -14.09 14.86 -6.13
N GLN A 164 -14.18 14.82 -7.46
CA GLN A 164 -13.76 13.64 -8.20
C GLN A 164 -12.25 13.46 -8.05
N PRO A 165 -11.81 12.29 -7.58
CA PRO A 165 -10.37 12.05 -7.42
C PRO A 165 -9.67 12.12 -8.77
N GLY A 166 -8.84 13.15 -8.94
CA GLY A 166 -8.02 13.32 -10.13
C GLY A 166 -6.84 12.38 -10.11
N MET A 167 -7.05 11.11 -10.49
CA MET A 167 -5.98 10.09 -10.50
C MET A 167 -4.97 10.31 -11.62
N GLN A 168 -4.62 11.59 -11.88
CA GLN A 168 -3.67 11.97 -12.93
C GLN A 168 -2.39 12.59 -12.39
N GLY A 169 -2.38 13.02 -11.14
CA GLY A 169 -1.19 13.60 -10.52
C GLY A 169 -0.06 12.57 -10.35
N ARG A 170 1.17 13.05 -10.26
CA ARG A 170 2.35 12.17 -10.08
C ARG A 170 2.26 11.31 -8.81
N PHE A 171 1.51 11.74 -7.79
CA PHE A 171 1.28 10.98 -6.55
C PHE A 171 -0.03 10.18 -6.56
N ALA A 172 -0.71 10.06 -7.72
CA ALA A 172 -1.99 9.35 -7.83
C ALA A 172 -1.91 7.90 -7.31
N TRP A 173 -0.74 7.26 -7.43
CA TRP A 173 -0.50 5.89 -6.94
C TRP A 173 -0.76 5.73 -5.43
N SER A 174 -0.63 6.82 -4.66
CA SER A 174 -0.86 6.75 -3.21
C SER A 174 -2.34 6.88 -2.82
N GLY A 175 -3.20 7.33 -3.73
CA GLY A 175 -4.61 7.59 -3.45
C GLY A 175 -5.36 6.37 -2.90
N PRO A 176 -5.39 5.24 -3.64
CA PRO A 176 -6.09 4.06 -3.13
C PRO A 176 -5.53 3.57 -1.80
N ALA A 177 -4.20 3.56 -1.63
CA ALA A 177 -3.56 3.09 -0.40
C ALA A 177 -3.95 3.95 0.82
N LEU A 178 -3.95 5.30 0.65
CA LEU A 178 -4.36 6.22 1.70
C LEU A 178 -5.84 6.03 2.06
N LEU A 179 -6.68 5.82 1.04
CA LEU A 179 -8.10 5.55 1.26
C LEU A 179 -8.29 4.25 2.07
N ARG A 180 -7.52 3.19 1.76
CA ARG A 180 -7.59 1.92 2.52
C ARG A 180 -7.12 2.11 3.96
N ALA A 181 -6.03 2.86 4.17
CA ALA A 181 -5.56 3.17 5.52
C ALA A 181 -6.63 3.90 6.33
N PHE A 182 -7.27 4.89 5.70
CA PHE A 182 -8.35 5.67 6.33
C PHE A 182 -9.57 4.78 6.64
N GLU A 183 -10.06 4.04 5.65
CA GLU A 183 -11.25 3.18 5.78
C GLU A 183 -11.06 2.13 6.89
N LEU A 184 -10.01 1.31 6.78
CA LEU A 184 -9.76 0.25 7.75
C LEU A 184 -9.47 0.81 9.14
N GLY A 185 -8.74 1.93 9.22
CA GLY A 185 -8.45 2.62 10.48
C GLY A 185 -9.71 3.18 11.13
N ALA A 186 -10.57 3.82 10.34
CA ALA A 186 -11.83 4.38 10.84
C ALA A 186 -12.74 3.28 11.37
N ILE A 187 -12.93 2.19 10.62
CA ILE A 187 -13.75 1.04 11.04
C ILE A 187 -13.18 0.43 12.33
N ALA A 188 -11.86 0.24 12.39
CA ALA A 188 -11.18 -0.30 13.58
C ALA A 188 -11.49 0.58 14.82
N LEU A 189 -11.35 1.89 14.67
CA LEU A 189 -11.60 2.84 15.77
C LEU A 189 -13.06 2.86 16.19
N LEU A 190 -14.00 2.87 15.23
CA LEU A 190 -15.42 2.92 15.52
C LEU A 190 -15.88 1.68 16.30
N ILE A 191 -15.53 0.49 15.84
CA ILE A 191 -15.95 -0.75 16.50
C ILE A 191 -15.31 -0.88 17.89
N THR A 192 -14.03 -0.57 18.01
CA THR A 192 -13.30 -0.79 19.25
C THR A 192 -13.60 0.26 20.34
N ARG A 193 -14.19 1.41 19.97
CA ARG A 193 -14.70 2.39 20.95
C ARG A 193 -15.91 1.87 21.69
N GLY A 194 -16.70 0.97 21.08
CA GLY A 194 -17.91 0.44 21.70
C GLY A 194 -17.64 -0.50 22.86
N SER A 195 -16.77 -1.49 22.67
CA SER A 195 -16.41 -2.47 23.68
C SER A 195 -15.16 -3.24 23.29
N SER A 196 -14.33 -3.57 24.27
CA SER A 196 -13.15 -4.43 24.06
C SER A 196 -13.54 -5.84 23.60
N ASP A 197 -14.75 -6.28 23.92
CA ASP A 197 -15.24 -7.62 23.58
C ASP A 197 -15.54 -7.73 22.06
N LEU A 198 -15.67 -6.61 21.37
CA LEU A 198 -15.89 -6.57 19.92
C LEU A 198 -14.59 -6.67 19.10
N GLN A 199 -13.43 -6.66 19.74
CA GLN A 199 -12.15 -6.70 19.03
C GLN A 199 -11.97 -7.93 18.12
N PRO A 200 -12.34 -9.16 18.54
CA PRO A 200 -12.27 -10.31 17.63
C PRO A 200 -13.19 -10.14 16.41
N LEU A 201 -14.38 -9.59 16.60
CA LEU A 201 -15.32 -9.32 15.52
C LEU A 201 -14.75 -8.25 14.57
N ALA A 202 -14.18 -7.18 15.12
CA ALA A 202 -13.49 -6.14 14.35
C ALA A 202 -12.37 -6.73 13.48
N PHE A 203 -11.56 -7.63 14.06
CA PHE A 203 -10.49 -8.31 13.32
C PHE A 203 -11.04 -9.08 12.11
N TRP A 204 -12.11 -9.89 12.32
CA TRP A 204 -12.69 -10.69 11.24
C TRP A 204 -13.33 -9.82 10.16
N LEU A 205 -14.04 -8.75 10.57
CA LEU A 205 -14.64 -7.80 9.63
C LEU A 205 -13.54 -7.14 8.77
N LEU A 206 -12.48 -6.63 9.41
CA LEU A 206 -11.37 -5.99 8.71
C LEU A 206 -10.64 -6.99 7.81
N PHE A 207 -10.52 -8.25 8.22
CA PHE A 207 -9.93 -9.31 7.40
C PHE A 207 -10.75 -9.50 6.11
N VAL A 208 -12.08 -9.57 6.21
CA VAL A 208 -12.97 -9.73 5.04
C VAL A 208 -12.88 -8.52 4.12
N ILE A 209 -12.88 -7.31 4.69
CA ILE A 209 -12.73 -6.07 3.91
C ILE A 209 -11.36 -6.02 3.21
N ALA A 210 -10.29 -6.38 3.92
CA ALA A 210 -8.95 -6.45 3.35
C ALA A 210 -8.90 -7.46 2.18
N TYR A 211 -9.54 -8.62 2.35
CA TYR A 211 -9.64 -9.63 1.28
C TYR A 211 -10.37 -9.07 0.06
N HIS A 212 -11.48 -8.34 0.26
CA HIS A 212 -12.20 -7.66 -0.82
C HIS A 212 -11.28 -6.68 -1.57
N HIS A 213 -10.45 -5.91 -0.84
CA HIS A 213 -9.50 -4.98 -1.47
C HIS A 213 -8.41 -5.72 -2.26
N TYR A 214 -7.93 -6.85 -1.76
CA TYR A 214 -7.00 -7.71 -2.51
C TYR A 214 -7.64 -8.20 -3.81
N ASP A 215 -8.86 -8.69 -3.76
CA ASP A 215 -9.58 -9.16 -4.97
C ASP A 215 -9.75 -8.02 -5.98
N THR A 216 -10.19 -6.85 -5.52
CA THR A 216 -10.36 -5.65 -6.38
C THR A 216 -9.03 -5.25 -7.03
N LEU A 217 -7.95 -5.24 -6.25
CA LEU A 217 -6.60 -4.93 -6.74
C LEU A 217 -6.18 -5.91 -7.84
N TYR A 218 -6.27 -7.21 -7.58
CA TYR A 218 -5.84 -8.22 -8.54
C TYR A 218 -6.69 -8.21 -9.80
N ARG A 219 -8.01 -8.01 -9.71
CA ARG A 219 -8.88 -7.85 -10.90
C ARG A 219 -8.45 -6.63 -11.71
N SER A 220 -8.20 -5.49 -11.06
CA SER A 220 -7.79 -4.27 -11.77
C SER A 220 -6.45 -4.44 -12.48
N LEU A 221 -5.54 -5.24 -11.91
CA LEU A 221 -4.25 -5.55 -12.55
C LEU A 221 -4.42 -6.45 -13.79
N GLN A 222 -5.48 -7.25 -13.82
CA GLN A 222 -5.84 -8.11 -14.96
C GLN A 222 -6.70 -7.37 -16.00
N GLY A 223 -6.97 -6.08 -15.79
CA GLY A 223 -7.83 -5.29 -16.68
C GLY A 223 -9.32 -5.55 -16.48
N ALA A 224 -9.71 -6.23 -15.40
CA ALA A 224 -11.10 -6.55 -15.10
C ALA A 224 -11.64 -5.60 -14.03
N MET A 225 -12.90 -5.17 -14.22
CA MET A 225 -13.60 -4.39 -13.18
C MET A 225 -14.32 -5.36 -12.23
N PRO A 226 -14.35 -5.04 -10.93
CA PRO A 226 -15.22 -5.80 -10.04
C PRO A 226 -16.67 -5.69 -10.51
N PRO A 227 -17.47 -6.76 -10.38
CA PRO A 227 -18.88 -6.68 -10.73
C PRO A 227 -19.60 -5.62 -9.92
N ARG A 228 -20.50 -4.87 -10.53
CA ARG A 228 -21.24 -3.78 -9.86
C ARG A 228 -22.03 -4.26 -8.64
N TRP A 229 -22.58 -5.50 -8.69
CA TRP A 229 -23.32 -6.04 -7.57
C TRP A 229 -22.45 -6.19 -6.32
N LEU A 230 -21.15 -6.45 -6.50
CA LEU A 230 -20.22 -6.59 -5.38
C LEU A 230 -20.02 -5.25 -4.66
N THR A 231 -19.89 -4.15 -5.41
CA THR A 231 -19.83 -2.80 -4.85
C THR A 231 -21.14 -2.45 -4.12
N TRP A 232 -22.29 -2.84 -4.70
CA TRP A 232 -23.60 -2.61 -4.09
C TRP A 232 -23.77 -3.40 -2.79
N LEU A 233 -23.38 -4.68 -2.79
CA LEU A 233 -23.49 -5.54 -1.62
C LEU A 233 -22.59 -5.06 -0.47
N GLY A 234 -21.40 -4.57 -0.80
CA GLY A 234 -20.45 -4.06 0.18
C GLY A 234 -20.61 -2.58 0.51
N PHE A 235 -21.57 -1.88 -0.13
CA PHE A 235 -21.86 -0.44 0.04
C PHE A 235 -20.67 0.50 -0.26
N GLY A 236 -19.56 -0.01 -0.76
CA GLY A 236 -18.33 0.76 -0.95
C GLY A 236 -17.69 1.18 0.39
N TRP A 237 -16.59 1.90 0.32
CA TRP A 237 -15.85 2.31 1.53
C TRP A 237 -16.67 3.24 2.43
N ASP A 238 -17.44 4.14 1.81
CA ASP A 238 -18.27 5.11 2.55
C ASP A 238 -19.43 4.43 3.29
N GLY A 239 -20.08 3.47 2.64
CA GLY A 239 -21.14 2.68 3.29
C GLY A 239 -20.62 1.82 4.43
N ARG A 240 -19.45 1.23 4.26
CA ARG A 240 -18.83 0.39 5.31
C ARG A 240 -18.47 1.19 6.56
N ILE A 241 -18.00 2.42 6.40
CA ILE A 241 -17.72 3.30 7.55
C ILE A 241 -19.00 3.70 8.27
N ILE A 242 -20.06 3.89 7.55
CA ILE A 242 -21.36 4.23 8.14
C ILE A 242 -22.03 3.04 8.85
N UNK A 243 -21.78 2.08 8.35
CA UNK A 243 -22.34 0.89 8.80
C UNK A 243 -21.60 0.29 9.92
N UNK A 244 -20.61 0.60 10.01
CA UNK A 244 -19.76 0.21 11.02
C UNK A 244 -19.95 0.87 12.28
#